data_25fa3c70b79efadeb0a0846b220378ac
#
_entry.id   25fa3c70b79efadeb0a0846b220378ac
#
_cell.length_a   1.000
_cell.length_b   1.000
_cell.length_c   1.000
_cell.angle_alpha   90.00
_cell.angle_beta   90.00
_cell.angle_gamma   90.00
#
_symmetry.space_group_name_H-M   'P 1'
#
loop_
_entity.id
_entity.type
_entity.pdbx_description
1 polymer ?
#
loop_
_entity_poly.entity_id
_entity_poly.type
_entity_poly.pdbx_seq_one_letter_code
_entity_poly.pdbx_strand_id
1 'polypeptide(L)'
;MSSAPIYEVDLKKFWENPYPDLKLMREKNPICFVPQLHSTLFTKRNSISENEKKIDIFSSVQPGGLMNTLMGENMMRKDGESHQLERKAILPSISPKTVKNIWKKDFIKNTEKILCQMKRKKKGDLIKDFALPVSAEALKTVTGLSNMAFTEMDRVSQGMIDGIANISGDPLIEANCHNCTKSIDSHIDEILPIIKKSPNHSLLSVQHEAGLSETQNRANIKLAISGGQNEPRDAIAGTVWALLKNKNQFNLILEGKSTWLNAFEEYSRWISPIGMSPRRVAKNAIIQSIK
;
A
#
# COMPACT_ATOMS: atom_id res chain seq x y z
N MET A 1 6.57 0.87 29.89
CA MET A 1 5.30 0.23 29.51
C MET A 1 4.24 1.31 29.39
N SER A 2 3.27 1.14 28.51
CA SER A 2 2.14 2.08 28.39
C SER A 2 1.25 2.01 29.64
N SER A 3 0.75 3.17 30.11
CA SER A 3 -0.28 3.23 31.15
C SER A 3 -1.71 3.25 30.58
N ALA A 4 -1.85 2.99 29.29
CA ALA A 4 -3.16 2.94 28.62
C ALA A 4 -4.04 1.81 29.22
N PRO A 5 -5.35 2.04 29.40
CA PRO A 5 -6.27 1.00 29.80
C PRO A 5 -6.16 -0.23 28.91
N ILE A 6 -6.22 -1.41 29.50
CA ILE A 6 -6.18 -2.67 28.78
C ILE A 6 -7.54 -2.92 28.11
N TYR A 7 -7.52 -3.33 26.85
CA TYR A 7 -8.68 -3.81 26.10
C TYR A 7 -8.31 -5.14 25.46
N GLU A 8 -8.97 -6.21 25.86
CA GLU A 8 -8.73 -7.55 25.32
C GLU A 8 -9.63 -7.82 24.13
N VAL A 9 -9.07 -8.46 23.10
CA VAL A 9 -9.79 -8.86 21.88
C VAL A 9 -9.68 -10.37 21.66
N ASP A 10 -10.71 -10.94 21.05
CA ASP A 10 -10.61 -12.25 20.39
C ASP A 10 -9.98 -12.00 19.01
N LEU A 11 -8.72 -12.38 18.84
CA LEU A 11 -7.98 -12.10 17.60
C LEU A 11 -8.70 -12.60 16.35
N LYS A 12 -9.31 -13.78 16.41
CA LYS A 12 -10.02 -14.35 15.27
C LYS A 12 -11.19 -13.46 14.85
N LYS A 13 -12.05 -13.10 15.81
CA LYS A 13 -13.18 -12.20 15.55
C LYS A 13 -12.74 -10.80 15.14
N PHE A 14 -11.67 -10.30 15.76
CA PHE A 14 -11.12 -8.98 15.45
C PHE A 14 -10.59 -8.91 14.02
N TRP A 15 -9.95 -9.97 13.52
CA TRP A 15 -9.50 -10.03 12.13
C TRP A 15 -10.65 -10.24 11.13
N GLU A 16 -11.69 -10.96 11.52
CA GLU A 16 -12.89 -11.13 10.69
C GLU A 16 -13.71 -9.84 10.60
N ASN A 17 -13.88 -9.13 11.72
CA ASN A 17 -14.63 -7.87 11.78
C ASN A 17 -14.20 -7.01 12.98
N PRO A 18 -13.24 -6.08 12.81
CA PRO A 18 -12.74 -5.25 13.92
C PRO A 18 -13.71 -4.14 14.38
N TYR A 19 -14.71 -3.81 13.59
CA TYR A 19 -15.55 -2.63 13.80
C TYR A 19 -16.30 -2.60 15.13
N PRO A 20 -16.85 -3.70 15.66
CA PRO A 20 -17.50 -3.71 16.97
C PRO A 20 -16.54 -3.32 18.11
N ASP A 21 -15.35 -3.93 18.15
CA ASP A 21 -14.34 -3.63 19.16
C ASP A 21 -13.82 -2.19 19.02
N LEU A 22 -13.50 -1.77 17.78
CA LEU A 22 -13.05 -0.40 17.52
C LEU A 22 -14.08 0.65 17.90
N LYS A 23 -15.38 0.34 17.79
CA LYS A 23 -16.46 1.21 18.28
C LYS A 23 -16.43 1.34 19.80
N LEU A 24 -16.35 0.23 20.52
CA LEU A 24 -16.27 0.22 21.97
C LEU A 24 -15.02 0.95 22.48
N MET A 25 -13.87 0.72 21.83
CA MET A 25 -12.64 1.44 22.14
C MET A 25 -12.84 2.96 21.98
N ARG A 26 -13.41 3.42 20.86
CA ARG A 26 -13.65 4.86 20.63
C ARG A 26 -14.57 5.50 21.66
N GLU A 27 -15.56 4.76 22.15
CA GLU A 27 -16.54 5.26 23.11
C GLU A 27 -16.00 5.28 24.54
N LYS A 28 -15.29 4.24 24.95
CA LYS A 28 -14.85 4.06 26.34
C LYS A 28 -13.40 4.49 26.59
N ASN A 29 -12.47 3.97 25.80
CA ASN A 29 -11.02 4.17 25.96
C ASN A 29 -10.38 4.36 24.58
N PRO A 30 -10.44 5.57 24.00
CA PRO A 30 -10.00 5.80 22.62
C PRO A 30 -8.49 5.59 22.39
N ILE A 31 -7.71 5.55 23.47
CA ILE A 31 -6.33 5.07 23.49
C ILE A 31 -6.30 3.91 24.48
N CYS A 32 -6.02 2.71 24.02
CA CYS A 32 -6.00 1.51 24.85
C CYS A 32 -4.87 0.55 24.42
N PHE A 33 -4.33 -0.18 25.38
CA PHE A 33 -3.36 -1.24 25.10
C PHE A 33 -4.10 -2.55 24.83
N VAL A 34 -3.79 -3.18 23.71
CA VAL A 34 -4.33 -4.48 23.30
C VAL A 34 -3.24 -5.53 23.43
N PRO A 35 -3.27 -6.35 24.49
CA PRO A 35 -2.19 -7.35 24.76
C PRO A 35 -1.98 -8.31 23.60
N GLN A 36 -3.06 -8.78 22.97
CA GLN A 36 -3.01 -9.74 21.86
C GLN A 36 -2.32 -9.18 20.60
N LEU A 37 -2.26 -7.86 20.45
CA LEU A 37 -1.56 -7.17 19.37
C LEU A 37 -0.21 -6.59 19.83
N HIS A 38 0.15 -6.72 21.10
CA HIS A 38 1.32 -6.10 21.71
C HIS A 38 1.44 -4.60 21.41
N SER A 39 0.30 -3.91 21.28
CA SER A 39 0.25 -2.52 20.77
C SER A 39 -0.77 -1.67 21.49
N THR A 40 -0.45 -0.38 21.63
CA THR A 40 -1.42 0.65 22.05
C THR A 40 -2.12 1.19 20.82
N LEU A 41 -3.44 1.04 20.75
CA LEU A 41 -4.26 1.51 19.64
C LEU A 41 -4.78 2.92 19.90
N PHE A 42 -4.65 3.78 18.90
CA PHE A 42 -5.32 5.07 18.81
C PHE A 42 -6.51 4.92 17.86
N THR A 43 -7.72 5.14 18.35
CA THR A 43 -8.94 4.83 17.59
C THR A 43 -9.75 6.05 17.16
N LYS A 44 -9.41 7.25 17.62
CA LYS A 44 -10.04 8.52 17.20
C LYS A 44 -9.19 9.26 16.18
N ARG A 45 -9.81 9.69 15.07
CA ARG A 45 -9.16 10.41 13.97
C ARG A 45 -8.33 11.61 14.43
N ASN A 46 -8.89 12.46 15.28
CA ASN A 46 -8.18 13.68 15.72
C ASN A 46 -6.91 13.31 16.50
N SER A 47 -7.01 12.35 17.43
CA SER A 47 -5.86 11.87 18.20
C SER A 47 -4.78 11.26 17.30
N ILE A 48 -5.17 10.50 16.27
CA ILE A 48 -4.24 9.95 15.27
C ILE A 48 -3.56 11.08 14.51
N SER A 49 -4.34 11.99 13.92
CA SER A 49 -3.82 13.09 13.08
C SER A 49 -2.91 14.06 13.81
N GLU A 50 -3.16 14.30 15.11
CA GLU A 50 -2.30 15.13 15.95
C GLU A 50 -0.97 14.46 16.30
N ASN A 51 -0.99 13.14 16.50
CA ASN A 51 0.16 12.41 17.02
C ASN A 51 1.03 11.81 15.91
N GLU A 52 0.49 11.43 14.77
CA GLU A 52 1.27 10.89 13.64
C GLU A 52 2.36 11.84 13.11
N LYS A 53 2.21 13.15 13.36
CA LYS A 53 3.17 14.19 12.96
C LYS A 53 4.32 14.38 13.95
N LYS A 54 4.21 13.82 15.15
CA LYS A 54 5.22 13.92 16.22
C LYS A 54 6.27 12.81 16.04
N ILE A 55 7.08 12.93 15.00
CA ILE A 55 8.04 11.88 14.59
C ILE A 55 9.12 11.59 15.64
N ASP A 56 9.41 12.52 16.52
CA ASP A 56 10.31 12.35 17.67
C ASP A 56 9.73 11.44 18.76
N ILE A 57 8.40 11.29 18.79
CA ILE A 57 7.67 10.41 19.72
C ILE A 57 7.19 9.14 18.99
N PHE A 58 6.49 9.31 17.86
CA PHE A 58 5.88 8.26 17.06
C PHE A 58 6.64 8.07 15.75
N SER A 59 7.76 7.38 15.82
CA SER A 59 8.68 7.18 14.71
C SER A 59 8.18 6.10 13.74
N SER A 60 8.40 6.34 12.45
CA SER A 60 8.23 5.32 11.39
C SER A 60 9.39 4.33 11.35
N VAL A 61 10.54 4.69 11.94
CA VAL A 61 11.73 3.84 12.00
C VAL A 61 11.48 2.64 12.91
N GLN A 62 11.59 1.45 12.35
CA GLN A 62 11.38 0.17 13.06
C GLN A 62 12.63 -0.72 12.91
N PRO A 63 13.63 -0.56 13.77
CA PRO A 63 14.83 -1.39 13.73
C PRO A 63 14.46 -2.88 13.89
N GLY A 64 15.00 -3.73 13.01
CA GLY A 64 14.69 -5.17 13.04
C GLY A 64 13.26 -5.55 12.62
N GLY A 65 12.45 -4.59 12.15
CA GLY A 65 11.12 -4.88 11.63
C GLY A 65 11.16 -5.73 10.35
N LEU A 66 10.19 -6.63 10.19
CA LEU A 66 10.12 -7.58 9.07
C LEU A 66 10.26 -6.89 7.70
N MET A 67 9.64 -5.72 7.51
CA MET A 67 9.75 -5.00 6.25
C MET A 67 11.21 -4.64 5.93
N ASN A 68 11.98 -4.12 6.88
CA ASN A 68 13.38 -3.78 6.66
C ASN A 68 14.24 -5.02 6.42
N THR A 69 13.99 -6.09 7.18
CA THR A 69 14.74 -7.35 7.07
C THR A 69 14.52 -8.02 5.71
N LEU A 70 13.27 -8.07 5.25
CA LEU A 70 12.90 -8.81 4.05
C LEU A 70 13.00 -8.01 2.75
N MET A 71 12.75 -6.69 2.80
CA MET A 71 12.65 -5.85 1.59
C MET A 71 13.75 -4.80 1.49
N GLY A 72 14.53 -4.58 2.55
CA GLY A 72 15.50 -3.51 2.67
C GLY A 72 14.89 -2.23 3.26
N GLU A 73 15.77 -1.32 3.71
CA GLU A 73 15.39 -0.08 4.36
C GLU A 73 14.85 0.94 3.35
N ASN A 74 13.54 1.00 3.23
CA ASN A 74 12.82 1.89 2.31
C ASN A 74 12.35 3.18 3.00
N MET A 75 11.89 4.15 2.21
CA MET A 75 11.48 5.47 2.72
C MET A 75 10.32 5.44 3.72
N MET A 76 9.44 4.43 3.70
CA MET A 76 8.33 4.32 4.65
C MET A 76 8.82 4.06 6.08
N ARG A 77 10.04 3.55 6.25
CA ARG A 77 10.67 3.26 7.53
C ARG A 77 11.75 4.28 7.90
N LYS A 78 11.59 5.51 7.40
CA LYS A 78 12.45 6.67 7.68
C LYS A 78 11.62 7.85 8.15
N ASP A 79 12.26 8.74 8.90
CA ASP A 79 11.66 10.00 9.37
C ASP A 79 12.52 11.19 8.94
N GLY A 80 11.99 12.41 9.07
CA GLY A 80 12.71 13.65 8.88
C GLY A 80 13.38 13.80 7.52
N GLU A 81 14.62 14.25 7.50
CA GLU A 81 15.36 14.57 6.27
C GLU A 81 15.59 13.35 5.37
N SER A 82 15.89 12.19 5.94
CA SER A 82 16.13 10.97 5.17
C SER A 82 14.87 10.51 4.42
N HIS A 83 13.70 10.61 5.05
CA HIS A 83 12.41 10.38 4.38
C HIS A 83 12.18 11.42 3.29
N GLN A 84 12.38 12.70 3.59
CA GLN A 84 12.12 13.79 2.65
C GLN A 84 13.02 13.71 1.40
N LEU A 85 14.26 13.30 1.55
CA LEU A 85 15.19 13.12 0.44
C LEU A 85 14.65 12.08 -0.56
N GLU A 86 14.30 10.91 -0.08
CA GLU A 86 13.77 9.84 -0.95
C GLU A 86 12.37 10.18 -1.48
N ARG A 87 11.54 10.84 -0.68
CA ARG A 87 10.21 11.32 -1.12
C ARG A 87 10.32 12.35 -2.25
N LYS A 88 11.29 13.26 -2.18
CA LYS A 88 11.58 14.21 -3.27
C LYS A 88 12.08 13.52 -4.53
N ALA A 89 12.92 12.50 -4.40
CA ALA A 89 13.45 11.75 -5.53
C ALA A 89 12.35 11.04 -6.34
N ILE A 90 11.29 10.53 -5.69
CA ILE A 90 10.19 9.85 -6.38
C ILE A 90 9.10 10.79 -6.89
N LEU A 91 9.04 12.04 -6.40
CA LEU A 91 7.97 12.99 -6.73
C LEU A 91 7.79 13.24 -8.23
N PRO A 92 8.86 13.31 -9.06
CA PRO A 92 8.71 13.46 -10.51
C PRO A 92 7.89 12.34 -11.16
N SER A 93 7.92 11.11 -10.63
CA SER A 93 7.13 9.98 -11.12
C SER A 93 5.66 10.04 -10.69
N ILE A 94 5.41 10.34 -9.41
CA ILE A 94 4.07 10.21 -8.79
C ILE A 94 3.32 11.52 -8.62
N SER A 95 3.85 12.64 -9.13
CA SER A 95 3.17 13.94 -9.03
C SER A 95 1.83 13.94 -9.76
N PRO A 96 0.82 14.70 -9.29
CA PRO A 96 -0.46 14.83 -10.01
C PRO A 96 -0.29 15.26 -11.47
N LYS A 97 0.72 16.10 -11.74
CA LYS A 97 1.07 16.54 -13.10
C LYS A 97 1.53 15.36 -13.97
N THR A 98 2.42 14.54 -13.48
CA THR A 98 2.94 13.35 -14.19
C THR A 98 1.83 12.32 -14.39
N VAL A 99 1.03 12.05 -13.37
CA VAL A 99 -0.12 11.15 -13.47
C VAL A 99 -1.07 11.61 -14.57
N LYS A 100 -1.45 12.88 -14.58
CA LYS A 100 -2.38 13.45 -15.57
C LYS A 100 -1.82 13.45 -16.99
N ASN A 101 -0.56 13.85 -17.17
CA ASN A 101 0.01 14.14 -18.48
C ASN A 101 0.75 12.95 -19.11
N ILE A 102 1.25 12.03 -18.29
CA ILE A 102 2.05 10.89 -18.74
C ILE A 102 1.28 9.58 -18.51
N TRP A 103 1.07 9.17 -17.25
CA TRP A 103 0.55 7.86 -16.93
C TRP A 103 -0.89 7.62 -17.35
N LYS A 104 -1.75 8.62 -17.31
CA LYS A 104 -3.17 8.49 -17.66
C LYS A 104 -3.37 7.86 -19.04
N LYS A 105 -2.57 8.24 -20.03
CA LYS A 105 -2.64 7.71 -21.40
C LYS A 105 -2.33 6.21 -21.42
N ASP A 106 -1.26 5.80 -20.72
CA ASP A 106 -0.84 4.41 -20.67
C ASP A 106 -1.83 3.57 -19.88
N PHE A 107 -2.36 4.09 -18.77
CA PHE A 107 -3.39 3.42 -17.99
C PHE A 107 -4.67 3.17 -18.79
N ILE A 108 -5.15 4.17 -19.52
CA ILE A 108 -6.32 4.02 -20.41
C ILE A 108 -6.05 2.94 -21.45
N LYS A 109 -4.93 3.02 -22.19
CA LYS A 109 -4.56 2.06 -23.22
C LYS A 109 -4.49 0.62 -22.70
N ASN A 110 -3.86 0.42 -21.54
CA ASN A 110 -3.75 -0.90 -20.92
C ASN A 110 -5.11 -1.42 -20.46
N THR A 111 -5.93 -0.56 -19.86
CA THR A 111 -7.28 -0.91 -19.41
C THR A 111 -8.18 -1.31 -20.58
N GLU A 112 -8.16 -0.57 -21.67
CA GLU A 112 -8.93 -0.89 -22.90
C GLU A 112 -8.52 -2.23 -23.48
N LYS A 113 -7.21 -2.52 -23.55
CA LYS A 113 -6.69 -3.81 -24.00
C LYS A 113 -7.20 -4.97 -23.13
N ILE A 114 -7.17 -4.81 -21.82
CA ILE A 114 -7.65 -5.81 -20.85
C ILE A 114 -9.16 -6.00 -20.99
N LEU A 115 -9.94 -4.92 -21.09
CA LEU A 115 -11.38 -4.99 -21.33
C LEU A 115 -11.73 -5.70 -22.64
N CYS A 116 -10.99 -5.44 -23.71
CA CYS A 116 -11.18 -6.15 -24.98
C CYS A 116 -10.92 -7.66 -24.84
N GLN A 117 -9.93 -8.06 -24.06
CA GLN A 117 -9.66 -9.48 -23.78
C GLN A 117 -10.78 -10.11 -22.95
N MET A 118 -11.26 -9.41 -21.92
CA MET A 118 -12.34 -9.88 -21.07
C MET A 118 -13.65 -10.02 -21.84
N LYS A 119 -13.99 -9.08 -22.73
CA LYS A 119 -15.21 -9.15 -23.57
C LYS A 119 -15.28 -10.37 -24.46
N ARG A 120 -14.14 -10.97 -24.83
CA ARG A 120 -14.10 -12.21 -25.65
C ARG A 120 -14.46 -13.45 -24.83
N LYS A 121 -14.44 -13.37 -23.52
CA LYS A 121 -14.84 -14.47 -22.63
C LYS A 121 -16.35 -14.42 -22.39
N LYS A 122 -17.03 -15.57 -22.42
CA LYS A 122 -18.47 -15.67 -22.11
C LYS A 122 -18.77 -15.41 -20.63
N LYS A 123 -17.80 -15.71 -19.75
CA LYS A 123 -17.81 -15.46 -18.31
C LYS A 123 -16.45 -14.90 -17.93
N GLY A 124 -16.41 -13.99 -16.95
CA GLY A 124 -15.18 -13.40 -16.45
C GLY A 124 -15.22 -13.25 -14.93
N ASP A 125 -14.06 -13.32 -14.32
CA ASP A 125 -13.83 -12.99 -12.93
C ASP A 125 -13.35 -11.52 -12.86
N LEU A 126 -14.11 -10.67 -12.17
CA LEU A 126 -13.79 -9.24 -12.10
C LEU A 126 -12.40 -8.98 -11.51
N ILE A 127 -11.96 -9.81 -10.56
CA ILE A 127 -10.64 -9.65 -9.93
C ILE A 127 -9.57 -10.18 -10.89
N LYS A 128 -9.63 -11.44 -11.27
CA LYS A 128 -8.58 -12.12 -12.05
C LYS A 128 -8.45 -11.63 -13.49
N ASP A 129 -9.59 -11.33 -14.14
CA ASP A 129 -9.61 -10.97 -15.55
C ASP A 129 -9.58 -9.46 -15.80
N PHE A 130 -9.79 -8.63 -14.76
CA PHE A 130 -9.83 -7.18 -14.92
C PHE A 130 -9.01 -6.42 -13.86
N ALA A 131 -9.42 -6.43 -12.60
CA ALA A 131 -8.83 -5.56 -11.58
C ALA A 131 -7.32 -5.85 -11.34
N LEU A 132 -6.96 -7.14 -11.25
CA LEU A 132 -5.57 -7.58 -11.08
C LEU A 132 -4.68 -7.16 -12.26
N PRO A 133 -4.99 -7.52 -13.53
CA PRO A 133 -4.13 -7.11 -14.65
C PRO A 133 -4.11 -5.60 -14.86
N VAL A 134 -5.19 -4.85 -14.57
CA VAL A 134 -5.20 -3.38 -14.65
C VAL A 134 -4.23 -2.78 -13.64
N SER A 135 -4.31 -3.23 -12.38
CA SER A 135 -3.40 -2.77 -11.32
C SER A 135 -1.94 -3.10 -11.65
N ALA A 136 -1.66 -4.34 -12.05
CA ALA A 136 -0.30 -4.79 -12.33
C ALA A 136 0.32 -4.08 -13.54
N GLU A 137 -0.39 -3.92 -14.65
CA GLU A 137 0.13 -3.20 -15.82
C GLU A 137 0.37 -1.71 -15.53
N ALA A 138 -0.48 -1.07 -14.71
CA ALA A 138 -0.24 0.29 -14.24
C ALA A 138 1.03 0.35 -13.37
N LEU A 139 1.19 -0.58 -12.43
CA LEU A 139 2.33 -0.64 -11.54
C LEU A 139 3.65 -0.91 -12.27
N LYS A 140 3.66 -1.82 -13.25
CA LYS A 140 4.82 -2.05 -14.15
C LYS A 140 5.26 -0.75 -14.81
N THR A 141 4.30 0.03 -15.33
CA THR A 141 4.57 1.30 -15.98
C THR A 141 5.18 2.31 -15.01
N VAL A 142 4.60 2.45 -13.82
CA VAL A 142 5.07 3.42 -12.80
C VAL A 142 6.41 3.02 -12.20
N THR A 143 6.63 1.73 -11.91
CA THR A 143 7.91 1.25 -11.35
C THR A 143 9.04 1.24 -12.38
N GLY A 144 8.72 1.04 -13.66
CA GLY A 144 9.67 0.86 -14.74
C GLY A 144 10.01 -0.60 -15.04
N LEU A 145 9.37 -1.57 -14.37
CA LEU A 145 9.61 -3.01 -14.55
C LEU A 145 8.78 -3.56 -15.72
N SER A 146 8.95 -2.99 -16.91
CA SER A 146 8.21 -3.40 -18.12
C SER A 146 8.51 -4.84 -18.56
N ASN A 147 9.66 -5.40 -18.17
CA ASN A 147 10.09 -6.77 -18.40
C ASN A 147 9.42 -7.81 -17.50
N MET A 148 8.69 -7.40 -16.46
CA MET A 148 7.99 -8.30 -15.54
C MET A 148 6.59 -8.66 -16.10
N ALA A 149 6.17 -9.92 -16.03
CA ALA A 149 4.81 -10.31 -16.34
C ALA A 149 3.83 -9.79 -15.28
N PHE A 150 2.58 -9.46 -15.65
CA PHE A 150 1.59 -8.97 -14.68
C PHE A 150 1.26 -10.00 -13.59
N THR A 151 1.27 -11.29 -13.92
CA THR A 151 1.10 -12.39 -12.96
C THR A 151 2.26 -12.49 -11.98
N GLU A 152 3.48 -12.21 -12.44
CA GLU A 152 4.66 -12.17 -11.59
C GLU A 152 4.62 -10.94 -10.66
N MET A 153 4.17 -9.79 -11.15
CA MET A 153 3.96 -8.59 -10.33
C MET A 153 3.02 -8.87 -9.15
N ASP A 154 1.91 -9.58 -9.41
CA ASP A 154 0.95 -9.96 -8.38
C ASP A 154 1.56 -10.98 -7.39
N ARG A 155 2.26 -12.01 -7.90
CA ARG A 155 2.92 -13.02 -7.07
C ARG A 155 3.93 -12.40 -6.10
N VAL A 156 4.82 -11.54 -6.61
CA VAL A 156 5.87 -10.95 -5.77
C VAL A 156 5.28 -9.95 -4.77
N SER A 157 4.23 -9.21 -5.13
CA SER A 157 3.52 -8.34 -4.22
C SER A 157 2.91 -9.12 -3.07
N GLN A 158 2.15 -10.17 -3.37
CA GLN A 158 1.52 -11.00 -2.35
C GLN A 158 2.55 -11.66 -1.43
N GLY A 159 3.62 -12.24 -1.99
CA GLY A 159 4.66 -12.88 -1.17
C GLY A 159 5.40 -11.90 -0.26
N MET A 160 5.58 -10.63 -0.65
CA MET A 160 6.12 -9.60 0.23
C MET A 160 5.14 -9.22 1.35
N ILE A 161 3.84 -9.11 1.04
CA ILE A 161 2.81 -8.82 2.05
C ILE A 161 2.71 -9.94 3.08
N ASP A 162 2.69 -11.19 2.63
CA ASP A 162 2.70 -12.36 3.52
C ASP A 162 3.94 -12.33 4.43
N GLY A 163 5.11 -12.01 3.86
CA GLY A 163 6.37 -11.90 4.61
C GLY A 163 6.34 -10.83 5.70
N ILE A 164 5.86 -9.62 5.40
CA ILE A 164 5.79 -8.55 6.42
C ILE A 164 4.70 -8.77 7.46
N ALA A 165 3.72 -9.63 7.17
CA ALA A 165 2.69 -10.05 8.11
C ALA A 165 3.07 -11.32 8.91
N ASN A 166 4.21 -11.94 8.62
CA ASN A 166 4.67 -13.20 9.22
C ASN A 166 5.16 -13.04 10.66
N ILE A 167 4.30 -12.59 11.55
CA ILE A 167 4.62 -12.38 12.98
C ILE A 167 4.91 -13.73 13.66
N SER A 168 4.32 -14.82 13.17
CA SER A 168 4.54 -16.17 13.69
C SER A 168 5.94 -16.74 13.39
N GLY A 169 6.68 -16.15 12.45
CA GLY A 169 8.00 -16.61 12.03
C GLY A 169 7.97 -17.92 11.23
N ASP A 170 6.91 -18.16 10.43
CA ASP A 170 6.85 -19.32 9.55
C ASP A 170 7.98 -19.25 8.50
N PRO A 171 8.94 -20.22 8.50
CA PRO A 171 10.08 -20.19 7.61
C PRO A 171 9.72 -20.37 6.13
N LEU A 172 8.58 -20.99 5.81
CA LEU A 172 8.11 -21.15 4.43
C LEU A 172 7.63 -19.81 3.85
N ILE A 173 6.93 -19.02 4.66
CA ILE A 173 6.49 -17.68 4.27
C ILE A 173 7.71 -16.78 4.07
N GLU A 174 8.69 -16.83 4.97
CA GLU A 174 9.92 -16.04 4.85
C GLU A 174 10.71 -16.44 3.60
N ALA A 175 10.91 -17.72 3.35
CA ALA A 175 11.58 -18.22 2.16
C ALA A 175 10.87 -17.79 0.86
N ASN A 176 9.53 -17.82 0.83
CA ASN A 176 8.75 -17.31 -0.30
C ASN A 176 8.96 -15.81 -0.49
N CYS A 177 8.97 -15.01 0.57
CA CYS A 177 9.23 -13.58 0.50
C CYS A 177 10.63 -13.29 -0.07
N HIS A 178 11.66 -14.01 0.37
CA HIS A 178 13.01 -13.89 -0.19
C HIS A 178 13.07 -14.27 -1.68
N ASN A 179 12.33 -15.31 -2.10
CA ASN A 179 12.21 -15.64 -3.52
C ASN A 179 11.57 -14.50 -4.32
N CYS A 180 10.52 -13.88 -3.78
CA CYS A 180 9.84 -12.75 -4.40
C CYS A 180 10.74 -11.52 -4.52
N THR A 181 11.45 -11.15 -3.46
CA THR A 181 12.38 -10.00 -3.48
C THR A 181 13.56 -10.23 -4.43
N LYS A 182 14.08 -11.45 -4.50
CA LYS A 182 15.13 -11.83 -5.47
C LYS A 182 14.63 -11.72 -6.92
N SER A 183 13.41 -12.14 -7.19
CA SER A 183 12.81 -11.98 -8.52
C SER A 183 12.72 -10.51 -8.93
N ILE A 184 12.29 -9.62 -8.02
CA ILE A 184 12.26 -8.18 -8.29
C ILE A 184 13.66 -7.66 -8.60
N ASP A 185 14.67 -8.03 -7.79
CA ASP A 185 16.05 -7.60 -8.00
C ASP A 185 16.59 -8.05 -9.37
N SER A 186 16.29 -9.30 -9.80
CA SER A 186 16.66 -9.78 -11.13
C SER A 186 16.03 -8.96 -12.26
N HIS A 187 14.73 -8.62 -12.14
CA HIS A 187 14.08 -7.77 -13.14
C HIS A 187 14.64 -6.33 -13.16
N ILE A 188 15.06 -5.80 -12.00
CA ILE A 188 15.76 -4.52 -11.93
C ILE A 188 17.11 -4.62 -12.64
N ASP A 189 17.90 -5.68 -12.41
CA ASP A 189 19.22 -5.88 -13.04
C ASP A 189 19.13 -5.92 -14.57
N GLU A 190 18.10 -6.56 -15.10
CA GLU A 190 17.86 -6.65 -16.54
C GLU A 190 17.46 -5.31 -17.17
N ILE A 191 16.58 -4.54 -16.51
CA ILE A 191 15.99 -3.33 -17.11
C ILE A 191 16.81 -2.06 -16.84
N LEU A 192 17.53 -2.00 -15.72
CA LEU A 192 18.26 -0.81 -15.29
C LEU A 192 19.27 -0.29 -16.33
N PRO A 193 20.06 -1.14 -17.02
CA PRO A 193 20.97 -0.67 -18.08
C PRO A 193 20.24 0.02 -19.25
N ILE A 194 19.02 -0.41 -19.56
CA ILE A 194 18.18 0.19 -20.60
C ILE A 194 17.67 1.55 -20.13
N ILE A 195 17.18 1.63 -18.90
CA ILE A 195 16.66 2.86 -18.29
C ILE A 195 17.80 3.91 -18.17
N LYS A 196 19.00 3.50 -17.78
CA LYS A 196 20.17 4.39 -17.71
C LYS A 196 20.53 5.02 -19.06
N LYS A 197 20.34 4.28 -20.17
CA LYS A 197 20.58 4.78 -21.53
C LYS A 197 19.45 5.65 -22.07
N SER A 198 18.23 5.40 -21.63
CA SER A 198 17.03 6.11 -22.04
C SER A 198 16.13 6.41 -20.83
N PRO A 199 16.48 7.45 -20.05
CA PRO A 199 15.73 7.85 -18.87
C PRO A 199 14.25 8.16 -19.17
N ASN A 200 13.39 7.88 -18.21
CA ASN A 200 11.95 8.09 -18.32
C ASN A 200 11.33 8.52 -16.99
N HIS A 201 10.00 8.59 -16.92
CA HIS A 201 9.30 9.04 -15.70
C HIS A 201 9.06 7.94 -14.64
N SER A 202 9.54 6.71 -14.86
CA SER A 202 9.34 5.62 -13.89
C SER A 202 10.11 5.85 -12.59
N LEU A 203 9.62 5.23 -11.51
CA LEU A 203 10.27 5.30 -10.18
C LEU A 203 11.74 4.90 -10.23
N LEU A 204 12.04 3.82 -10.95
CA LEU A 204 13.44 3.36 -11.08
C LEU A 204 14.33 4.40 -11.77
N SER A 205 13.82 5.07 -12.82
CA SER A 205 14.55 6.12 -13.53
C SER A 205 14.76 7.37 -12.68
N VAL A 206 13.70 7.93 -12.13
CA VAL A 206 13.79 9.21 -11.39
C VAL A 206 14.62 9.10 -10.11
N GLN A 207 14.56 7.95 -9.43
CA GLN A 207 15.40 7.70 -8.26
C GLN A 207 16.89 7.59 -8.62
N HIS A 208 17.19 6.91 -9.73
CA HIS A 208 18.55 6.82 -10.24
C HIS A 208 19.08 8.19 -10.62
N GLU A 209 18.32 8.99 -11.36
CA GLU A 209 18.69 10.37 -11.75
C GLU A 209 18.85 11.30 -10.54
N ALA A 210 18.08 11.08 -9.47
CA ALA A 210 18.22 11.80 -8.20
C ALA A 210 19.45 11.38 -7.37
N GLY A 211 20.21 10.38 -7.82
CA GLY A 211 21.44 9.92 -7.16
C GLY A 211 21.21 9.05 -5.92
N LEU A 212 20.04 8.44 -5.76
CA LEU A 212 19.84 7.45 -4.71
C LEU A 212 20.73 6.22 -4.98
N SER A 213 21.25 5.61 -3.91
CA SER A 213 22.02 4.39 -4.01
C SER A 213 21.19 3.23 -4.59
N GLU A 214 21.86 2.24 -5.18
CA GLU A 214 21.14 1.05 -5.69
C GLU A 214 20.34 0.33 -4.61
N THR A 215 20.84 0.26 -3.39
CA THR A 215 20.13 -0.32 -2.24
C THR A 215 18.83 0.44 -1.93
N GLN A 216 18.88 1.77 -1.90
CA GLN A 216 17.69 2.60 -1.69
C GLN A 216 16.69 2.45 -2.84
N ASN A 217 17.17 2.45 -4.08
CA ASN A 217 16.32 2.26 -5.26
C ASN A 217 15.59 0.93 -5.19
N ARG A 218 16.29 -0.18 -4.94
CA ARG A 218 15.71 -1.52 -4.84
C ARG A 218 14.69 -1.62 -3.70
N ALA A 219 15.01 -1.08 -2.52
CA ALA A 219 14.10 -1.08 -1.38
C ALA A 219 12.82 -0.28 -1.67
N ASN A 220 12.93 0.88 -2.32
CA ASN A 220 11.77 1.70 -2.68
C ASN A 220 10.94 1.12 -3.84
N ILE A 221 11.54 0.39 -4.78
CA ILE A 221 10.77 -0.36 -5.79
C ILE A 221 9.99 -1.50 -5.14
N LYS A 222 10.61 -2.26 -4.23
CA LYS A 222 9.92 -3.30 -3.45
C LYS A 222 8.76 -2.72 -2.63
N LEU A 223 8.97 -1.56 -1.99
CA LEU A 223 7.91 -0.82 -1.31
C LEU A 223 6.76 -0.45 -2.25
N ALA A 224 7.08 0.12 -3.43
CA ALA A 224 6.07 0.52 -4.41
C ALA A 224 5.26 -0.68 -4.92
N ILE A 225 5.87 -1.86 -5.04
CA ILE A 225 5.19 -3.08 -5.46
C ILE A 225 4.30 -3.62 -4.35
N SER A 226 4.80 -3.73 -3.11
CA SER A 226 4.04 -4.27 -1.99
C SER A 226 2.80 -3.45 -1.65
N GLY A 227 2.84 -2.13 -1.83
CA GLY A 227 1.71 -1.23 -1.54
C GLY A 227 0.97 -0.72 -2.79
N GLY A 228 1.37 -1.11 -3.99
CA GLY A 228 0.81 -0.58 -5.23
C GLY A 228 0.06 -1.59 -6.09
N GLN A 229 0.05 -2.88 -5.72
CA GLN A 229 -0.63 -3.93 -6.47
C GLN A 229 -2.00 -4.26 -5.89
N ASN A 230 -2.06 -4.55 -4.60
CA ASN A 230 -3.26 -5.09 -3.97
C ASN A 230 -4.33 -4.01 -3.74
N GLU A 231 -3.95 -2.85 -3.22
CA GLU A 231 -4.90 -1.80 -2.88
C GLU A 231 -5.65 -1.26 -4.12
N PRO A 232 -5.01 -0.96 -5.26
CA PRO A 232 -5.76 -0.57 -6.46
C PRO A 232 -6.60 -1.71 -7.04
N ARG A 233 -6.11 -2.96 -7.03
CA ARG A 233 -6.87 -4.14 -7.46
C ARG A 233 -8.17 -4.25 -6.67
N ASP A 234 -8.07 -4.19 -5.34
CA ASP A 234 -9.20 -4.36 -4.43
C ASP A 234 -10.14 -3.16 -4.48
N ALA A 235 -9.61 -1.94 -4.65
CA ALA A 235 -10.42 -0.75 -4.82
C ALA A 235 -11.21 -0.76 -6.14
N ILE A 236 -10.61 -1.23 -7.26
CA ILE A 236 -11.32 -1.37 -8.53
C ILE A 236 -12.46 -2.39 -8.40
N ALA A 237 -12.15 -3.60 -7.92
CA ALA A 237 -13.14 -4.66 -7.78
C ALA A 237 -14.25 -4.29 -6.79
N GLY A 238 -13.87 -3.71 -5.67
CA GLY A 238 -14.80 -3.34 -4.61
C GLY A 238 -15.70 -2.17 -4.98
N THR A 239 -15.20 -1.17 -5.72
CA THR A 239 -16.04 -0.08 -6.24
C THR A 239 -17.14 -0.63 -7.15
N VAL A 240 -16.80 -1.53 -8.06
CA VAL A 240 -17.79 -2.19 -8.94
C VAL A 240 -18.79 -3.00 -8.11
N TRP A 241 -18.31 -3.81 -7.17
CA TRP A 241 -19.17 -4.58 -6.28
C TRP A 241 -20.13 -3.69 -5.48
N ALA A 242 -19.63 -2.61 -4.88
CA ALA A 242 -20.42 -1.68 -4.09
C ALA A 242 -21.53 -1.01 -4.92
N LEU A 243 -21.22 -0.58 -6.13
CA LEU A 243 -22.20 0.02 -7.05
C LEU A 243 -23.26 -0.98 -7.51
N LEU A 244 -22.87 -2.22 -7.81
CA LEU A 244 -23.83 -3.27 -8.17
C LEU A 244 -24.77 -3.64 -7.02
N LYS A 245 -24.31 -3.52 -5.78
CA LYS A 245 -25.14 -3.71 -4.56
C LYS A 245 -26.02 -2.50 -4.26
N ASN A 246 -25.62 -1.30 -4.66
CA ASN A 246 -26.32 -0.04 -4.36
C ASN A 246 -26.80 0.64 -5.65
N LYS A 247 -27.79 0.02 -6.31
CA LYS A 247 -28.28 0.45 -7.63
C LYS A 247 -28.69 1.93 -7.69
N ASN A 248 -29.25 2.48 -6.61
CA ASN A 248 -29.63 3.90 -6.57
C ASN A 248 -28.41 4.81 -6.74
N GLN A 249 -27.28 4.49 -6.10
CA GLN A 249 -26.03 5.24 -6.25
C GLN A 249 -25.39 5.01 -7.62
N PHE A 250 -25.49 3.79 -8.15
CA PHE A 250 -25.01 3.49 -9.51
C PHE A 250 -25.79 4.32 -10.56
N ASN A 251 -27.11 4.46 -10.41
CA ASN A 251 -27.92 5.26 -11.32
C ASN A 251 -27.51 6.74 -11.31
N LEU A 252 -27.08 7.31 -10.16
CA LEU A 252 -26.57 8.70 -10.12
C LEU A 252 -25.36 8.90 -11.06
N ILE A 253 -24.52 7.87 -11.21
CA ILE A 253 -23.38 7.94 -12.14
C ILE A 253 -23.87 7.82 -13.59
N LEU A 254 -24.78 6.88 -13.88
CA LEU A 254 -25.35 6.69 -15.22
C LEU A 254 -26.11 7.94 -15.71
N GLU A 255 -26.77 8.65 -14.80
CA GLU A 255 -27.49 9.90 -15.07
C GLU A 255 -26.59 11.14 -15.11
N GLY A 256 -25.28 10.98 -14.91
CA GLY A 256 -24.32 12.09 -14.88
C GLY A 256 -24.40 12.98 -13.64
N LYS A 257 -25.15 12.57 -12.61
CA LYS A 257 -25.28 13.31 -11.34
C LYS A 257 -24.10 13.10 -10.40
N SER A 258 -23.26 12.09 -10.65
CA SER A 258 -22.00 11.82 -9.96
C SER A 258 -20.98 11.26 -10.95
N THR A 259 -19.72 11.14 -10.52
CA THR A 259 -18.62 10.64 -11.35
C THR A 259 -18.09 9.29 -10.85
N TRP A 260 -17.44 8.55 -11.74
CA TRP A 260 -16.71 7.33 -11.37
C TRP A 260 -15.59 7.61 -10.34
N LEU A 261 -14.96 8.77 -10.43
CA LEU A 261 -13.93 9.19 -9.46
C LEU A 261 -14.54 9.37 -8.07
N ASN A 262 -15.68 10.05 -7.96
CA ASN A 262 -16.37 10.22 -6.67
C ASN A 262 -16.75 8.85 -6.06
N ALA A 263 -17.20 7.91 -6.89
CA ALA A 263 -17.53 6.56 -6.41
C ALA A 263 -16.29 5.80 -5.91
N PHE A 264 -15.18 5.93 -6.60
CA PHE A 264 -13.90 5.34 -6.20
C PHE A 264 -13.37 5.95 -4.89
N GLU A 265 -13.42 7.28 -4.77
CA GLU A 265 -13.00 8.00 -3.56
C GLU A 265 -13.88 7.64 -2.36
N GLU A 266 -15.20 7.56 -2.56
CA GLU A 266 -16.13 7.15 -1.49
C GLU A 266 -15.94 5.69 -1.09
N TYR A 267 -15.72 4.79 -2.04
CA TYR A 267 -15.42 3.39 -1.72
C TYR A 267 -14.12 3.29 -0.91
N SER A 268 -13.06 3.99 -1.33
CA SER A 268 -11.77 4.00 -0.64
C SER A 268 -11.88 4.59 0.77
N ARG A 269 -12.71 5.63 0.96
CA ARG A 269 -13.02 6.19 2.28
C ARG A 269 -13.77 5.18 3.16
N TRP A 270 -14.77 4.51 2.61
CA TRP A 270 -15.67 3.62 3.36
C TRP A 270 -14.97 2.33 3.79
N ILE A 271 -14.28 1.66 2.89
CA ILE A 271 -13.58 0.39 3.18
C ILE A 271 -12.22 0.63 3.83
N SER A 272 -11.53 1.72 3.49
CA SER A 272 -10.20 2.05 4.00
C SER A 272 -9.20 0.89 3.81
N PRO A 273 -8.56 0.76 2.64
CA PRO A 273 -7.74 -0.41 2.29
C PRO A 273 -6.58 -0.66 3.27
N ILE A 274 -6.13 0.37 3.98
CA ILE A 274 -5.13 0.25 5.07
C ILE A 274 -5.83 0.53 6.39
N GLY A 275 -6.11 -0.53 7.15
CA GLY A 275 -6.85 -0.46 8.42
C GLY A 275 -6.03 0.07 9.59
N MET A 276 -4.70 -0.17 9.60
CA MET A 276 -3.79 0.23 10.69
C MET A 276 -2.45 0.71 10.14
N SER A 277 -1.88 1.72 10.81
CA SER A 277 -0.54 2.23 10.50
C SER A 277 0.33 2.19 11.75
N PRO A 278 1.32 1.28 11.82
CA PRO A 278 2.15 1.13 13.02
C PRO A 278 3.17 2.27 13.14
N ARG A 279 3.44 2.67 14.39
CA ARG A 279 4.54 3.55 14.77
C ARG A 279 5.27 2.97 15.96
N ARG A 280 6.57 3.20 16.03
CA ARG A 280 7.36 2.90 17.22
C ARG A 280 7.37 4.11 18.15
N VAL A 281 7.14 3.90 19.46
CA VAL A 281 7.37 4.94 20.45
C VAL A 281 8.89 5.09 20.62
N ALA A 282 9.44 6.18 20.13
CA ALA A 282 10.88 6.48 20.16
C ALA A 282 11.31 7.22 21.44
N LYS A 283 10.37 7.92 22.08
CA LYS A 283 10.61 8.75 23.27
C LYS A 283 9.40 8.65 24.21
N ASN A 284 9.66 8.60 25.50
CA ASN A 284 8.58 8.64 26.48
C ASN A 284 7.80 9.95 26.36
N ALA A 285 6.48 9.85 26.36
CA ALA A 285 5.57 10.97 26.27
C ALA A 285 4.28 10.70 27.03
N ILE A 286 3.59 11.77 27.43
CA ILE A 286 2.25 11.68 27.99
C ILE A 286 1.28 12.23 26.96
N ILE A 287 0.33 11.39 26.54
CA ILE A 287 -0.71 11.72 25.56
C ILE A 287 -2.07 11.53 26.22
N GLN A 288 -2.82 12.61 26.39
CA GLN A 288 -4.14 12.58 27.05
C GLN A 288 -4.09 11.85 28.40
N SER A 289 -3.10 12.18 29.24
CA SER A 289 -2.83 11.57 30.57
C SER A 289 -2.35 10.10 30.53
N ILE A 290 -2.07 9.54 29.37
CA ILE A 290 -1.54 8.19 29.19
C ILE A 290 -0.03 8.28 28.90
N LYS A 291 0.79 7.52 29.65
CA LYS A 291 2.23 7.43 29.49
C LYS A 291 2.60 6.27 28.56
#